data_dc002a56d48e368e37be492ff0a4cf6b
#
_entry.id   dc002a56d48e368e37be492ff0a4cf6b
#
_cell.length_a   1.000
_cell.length_b   1.000
_cell.length_c   1.000
_cell.angle_alpha   90.00
_cell.angle_beta   90.00
_cell.angle_gamma   90.00
#
_symmetry.space_group_name_H-M   'P 1'
#
loop_
_entity.id
_entity.type
_entity.pdbx_description
1 polymer ?
#
loop_
_entity_poly.entity_id
_entity_poly.type
_entity_poly.pdbx_seq_one_letter_code
_entity_poly.pdbx_strand_id
1 'polypeptide(L)'
;DPRASVIYISHTDGRLSTFLEDTRGANGLMFDAQGRLVVCQGGEGRVVSLDVQDIGVKVIADRYDGQRFNAPNDLVLVPGGGVYFTDPAFREGPQDHEGVYHVDDKGVVTRVIDDLPRPNGILLSPDSKTLYVLPSGNPVVMAYPVTSSGQLGQGRLLAALERSGDGMTVDEKGHLYVTQPSLSGVVVL
;
A
#
# COMPACT_ATOMS: atom_id res chain seq x y z
N ASP A 1 10.48 -7.30 6.47
CA ASP A 1 10.42 -8.65 5.88
C ASP A 1 9.10 -9.32 6.28
N PRO A 2 8.12 -9.40 5.37
CA PRO A 2 6.80 -9.98 5.68
C PRO A 2 6.87 -11.47 6.05
N ARG A 3 7.81 -12.22 5.47
CA ARG A 3 7.95 -13.66 5.73
C ARG A 3 8.56 -13.95 7.09
N ALA A 4 9.56 -13.14 7.49
CA ALA A 4 10.16 -13.23 8.81
C ALA A 4 9.29 -12.55 9.88
N SER A 5 8.28 -11.76 9.48
CA SER A 5 7.45 -10.94 10.38
C SER A 5 8.29 -9.97 11.22
N VAL A 6 9.26 -9.31 10.58
CA VAL A 6 10.23 -8.41 11.22
C VAL A 6 10.30 -7.08 10.45
N ILE A 7 10.32 -5.99 11.18
CA ILE A 7 10.69 -4.66 10.68
C ILE A 7 12.12 -4.37 11.13
N TYR A 8 12.97 -3.99 10.18
CA TYR A 8 14.34 -3.58 10.43
C TYR A 8 14.48 -2.06 10.35
N ILE A 9 15.42 -1.53 11.09
CA ILE A 9 15.84 -0.13 10.99
C ILE A 9 17.27 -0.07 10.44
N SER A 10 17.47 0.78 9.43
CA SER A 10 18.80 1.12 8.92
C SER A 10 19.30 2.38 9.62
N HIS A 11 20.47 2.28 10.22
CA HIS A 11 21.15 3.39 10.88
C HIS A 11 22.03 4.16 9.88
N THR A 12 22.34 5.41 10.20
CA THR A 12 23.19 6.29 9.37
C THR A 12 24.62 5.77 9.20
N ASP A 13 25.08 4.88 10.10
CA ASP A 13 26.37 4.19 10.02
C ASP A 13 26.34 2.91 9.15
N GLY A 14 25.20 2.63 8.49
CA GLY A 14 25.00 1.45 7.64
C GLY A 14 24.61 0.17 8.40
N ARG A 15 24.55 0.19 9.73
CA ARG A 15 24.07 -0.96 10.51
C ARG A 15 22.58 -1.18 10.27
N LEU A 16 22.19 -2.45 10.25
CA LEU A 16 20.80 -2.88 10.39
C LEU A 16 20.58 -3.43 11.80
N SER A 17 19.46 -3.08 12.41
CA SER A 17 18.98 -3.73 13.63
C SER A 17 17.50 -4.05 13.51
N THR A 18 17.04 -5.01 14.28
CA THR A 18 15.61 -5.29 14.41
C THR A 18 14.95 -4.13 15.14
N PHE A 19 13.90 -3.57 14.53
CA PHE A 19 13.04 -2.57 15.16
C PHE A 19 11.88 -3.23 15.88
N LEU A 20 11.20 -4.17 15.21
CA LEU A 20 10.03 -4.86 15.74
C LEU A 20 9.95 -6.28 15.19
N GLU A 21 9.69 -7.23 16.08
CA GLU A 21 9.37 -8.64 15.77
C GLU A 21 7.87 -8.89 15.90
N ASP A 22 7.41 -10.05 15.45
CA ASP A 22 6.00 -10.44 15.48
C ASP A 22 5.06 -9.41 14.86
N THR A 23 5.47 -8.85 13.73
CA THR A 23 4.79 -7.74 13.07
C THR A 23 3.48 -8.11 12.40
N ARG A 24 3.03 -9.37 12.55
CA ARG A 24 1.79 -9.88 11.95
C ARG A 24 1.79 -9.84 10.43
N GLY A 25 2.95 -10.13 9.83
CA GLY A 25 3.13 -10.09 8.38
C GLY A 25 3.10 -8.66 7.83
N ALA A 26 3.74 -7.71 8.54
CA ALA A 26 3.86 -6.35 8.06
C ALA A 26 4.53 -6.31 6.68
N ASN A 27 3.95 -5.56 5.74
CA ASN A 27 4.43 -5.41 4.37
C ASN A 27 4.58 -3.93 4.02
N GLY A 28 3.56 -3.25 3.48
CA GLY A 28 3.60 -1.83 3.20
C GLY A 28 3.80 -1.00 4.46
N LEU A 29 4.74 -0.05 4.42
CA LEU A 29 5.16 0.78 5.55
C LEU A 29 5.32 2.22 5.10
N MET A 30 4.73 3.18 5.82
CA MET A 30 4.92 4.60 5.56
C MET A 30 4.84 5.41 6.85
N PHE A 31 5.73 6.38 7.04
CA PHE A 31 5.63 7.34 8.15
C PHE A 31 4.58 8.40 7.86
N ASP A 32 3.73 8.67 8.84
CA ASP A 32 2.82 9.81 8.77
C ASP A 32 3.51 11.12 9.20
N ALA A 33 2.80 12.24 9.05
CA ALA A 33 3.34 13.56 9.39
C ALA A 33 3.61 13.75 10.90
N GLN A 34 3.12 12.86 11.74
CA GLN A 34 3.36 12.84 13.19
C GLN A 34 4.51 11.91 13.58
N GLY A 35 5.18 11.28 12.61
CA GLY A 35 6.29 10.35 12.85
C GLY A 35 5.84 8.96 13.31
N ARG A 36 4.55 8.61 13.17
CA ARG A 36 4.04 7.27 13.43
C ARG A 36 4.19 6.41 12.19
N LEU A 37 4.45 5.14 12.37
CA LEU A 37 4.59 4.18 11.28
C LEU A 37 3.22 3.56 10.96
N VAL A 38 2.68 3.86 9.77
CA VAL A 38 1.47 3.21 9.26
C VAL A 38 1.87 1.92 8.55
N VAL A 39 1.16 0.83 8.84
CA VAL A 39 1.60 -0.53 8.49
C VAL A 39 0.42 -1.35 7.98
N CYS A 40 0.60 -2.01 6.83
CA CYS A 40 -0.25 -3.10 6.38
C CYS A 40 0.16 -4.38 7.11
N GLN A 41 -0.70 -4.93 7.97
CA GLN A 41 -0.52 -6.20 8.66
C GLN A 41 -1.31 -7.30 7.96
N GLY A 42 -0.74 -7.87 6.88
CA GLY A 42 -1.43 -8.84 6.03
C GLY A 42 -1.87 -10.11 6.76
N GLY A 43 -1.11 -10.57 7.76
CA GLY A 43 -1.47 -11.74 8.58
C GLY A 43 -2.72 -11.52 9.44
N GLU A 44 -2.96 -10.29 9.90
CA GLU A 44 -4.12 -9.92 10.70
C GLU A 44 -5.26 -9.32 9.86
N GLY A 45 -5.02 -9.06 8.57
CA GLY A 45 -6.00 -8.43 7.68
C GLY A 45 -6.40 -7.04 8.16
N ARG A 46 -5.42 -6.19 8.46
CA ARG A 46 -5.68 -4.84 8.97
C ARG A 46 -4.58 -3.84 8.61
N VAL A 47 -4.91 -2.57 8.68
CA VAL A 47 -3.97 -1.44 8.62
C VAL A 47 -3.92 -0.79 9.99
N VAL A 48 -2.72 -0.54 10.49
CA VAL A 48 -2.50 0.04 11.82
C VAL A 48 -1.56 1.24 11.77
N SER A 49 -1.61 2.09 12.78
CA SER A 49 -0.61 3.10 13.08
C SER A 49 0.15 2.69 14.34
N LEU A 50 1.47 2.65 14.26
CA LEU A 50 2.38 2.32 15.36
C LEU A 50 3.04 3.60 15.85
N ASP A 51 2.99 3.84 17.14
CA ASP A 51 3.92 4.78 17.76
C ASP A 51 5.30 4.14 17.83
N VAL A 52 6.31 4.80 17.29
CA VAL A 52 7.68 4.23 17.22
C VAL A 52 8.44 4.31 18.54
N GLN A 53 7.93 5.04 19.53
CA GLN A 53 8.58 5.21 20.84
C GLN A 53 8.11 4.17 21.86
N ASP A 54 6.80 3.98 21.99
CA ASP A 54 6.21 3.06 22.97
C ASP A 54 5.58 1.80 22.34
N ILE A 55 5.65 1.70 20.99
CA ILE A 55 5.08 0.59 20.20
C ILE A 55 3.56 0.46 20.41
N GLY A 56 2.91 1.55 20.77
CA GLY A 56 1.46 1.62 20.87
C GLY A 56 0.80 1.41 19.50
N VAL A 57 -0.16 0.49 19.43
CA VAL A 57 -0.86 0.12 18.19
C VAL A 57 -2.25 0.74 18.18
N LYS A 58 -2.55 1.53 17.14
CA LYS A 58 -3.90 2.02 16.83
C LYS A 58 -4.38 1.40 15.53
N VAL A 59 -5.51 0.71 15.55
CA VAL A 59 -6.13 0.19 14.32
C VAL A 59 -6.71 1.36 13.52
N ILE A 60 -6.34 1.45 12.23
CA ILE A 60 -6.89 2.39 11.26
C ILE A 60 -8.09 1.75 10.57
N ALA A 61 -7.91 0.52 10.06
CA ALA A 61 -8.97 -0.26 9.44
C ALA A 61 -8.70 -1.76 9.62
N ASP A 62 -9.72 -2.55 9.95
CA ASP A 62 -9.62 -4.00 10.10
C ASP A 62 -10.71 -4.77 9.36
N ARG A 63 -11.69 -4.06 8.79
CA ARG A 63 -12.81 -4.67 8.06
C ARG A 63 -13.46 -3.72 7.06
N TYR A 64 -14.13 -4.32 6.10
CA TYR A 64 -15.03 -3.67 5.18
C TYR A 64 -16.30 -4.52 5.03
N ASP A 65 -17.47 -3.89 5.08
CA ASP A 65 -18.79 -4.56 5.00
C ASP A 65 -18.94 -5.74 5.99
N GLY A 66 -18.41 -5.55 7.21
CA GLY A 66 -18.45 -6.54 8.30
C GLY A 66 -17.41 -7.65 8.22
N GLN A 67 -16.68 -7.79 7.11
CA GLN A 67 -15.66 -8.82 6.90
C GLN A 67 -14.24 -8.26 7.03
N ARG A 68 -13.33 -9.06 7.59
CA ARG A 68 -11.89 -8.74 7.69
C ARG A 68 -11.28 -8.63 6.29
N PHE A 69 -10.27 -7.78 6.10
CA PHE A 69 -9.51 -7.73 4.86
C PHE A 69 -8.77 -9.05 4.59
N ASN A 70 -8.49 -9.33 3.31
CA ASN A 70 -7.76 -10.53 2.88
C ASN A 70 -6.33 -10.55 3.41
N ALA A 71 -5.51 -9.62 2.92
CA ALA A 71 -4.13 -9.44 3.32
C ALA A 71 -3.62 -8.06 2.86
N PRO A 72 -3.96 -6.96 3.56
CA PRO A 72 -3.46 -5.63 3.21
C PRO A 72 -1.97 -5.66 2.89
N ASN A 73 -1.60 -5.17 1.70
CA ASN A 73 -0.28 -5.39 1.13
C ASN A 73 0.55 -4.12 1.12
N ASP A 74 0.12 -3.10 0.41
CA ASP A 74 0.84 -1.84 0.27
C ASP A 74 -0.08 -0.65 0.56
N LEU A 75 0.48 0.51 0.89
CA LEU A 75 -0.28 1.69 1.28
C LEU A 75 0.39 2.99 0.84
N VAL A 76 -0.42 4.02 0.68
CA VAL A 76 0.03 5.40 0.53
C VAL A 76 -0.84 6.35 1.35
N LEU A 77 -0.19 7.26 2.08
CA LEU A 77 -0.87 8.25 2.91
C LEU A 77 -1.36 9.43 2.06
N VAL A 78 -2.55 9.93 2.38
CA VAL A 78 -3.14 11.11 1.74
C VAL A 78 -2.70 12.36 2.50
N PRO A 79 -2.12 13.37 1.85
CA PRO A 79 -1.84 14.65 2.49
C PRO A 79 -3.12 15.25 3.10
N GLY A 80 -3.05 15.64 4.37
CA GLY A 80 -4.21 16.14 5.09
C GLY A 80 -5.02 15.08 5.84
N GLY A 81 -4.71 13.80 5.69
CA GLY A 81 -5.30 12.68 6.41
C GLY A 81 -5.92 11.62 5.51
N GLY A 82 -5.95 10.39 5.99
CA GLY A 82 -6.43 9.24 5.25
C GLY A 82 -5.32 8.37 4.67
N VAL A 83 -5.70 7.19 4.16
CA VAL A 83 -4.79 6.22 3.56
C VAL A 83 -5.50 5.44 2.45
N TYR A 84 -4.82 5.25 1.32
CA TYR A 84 -5.16 4.21 0.37
C TYR A 84 -4.33 2.98 0.65
N PHE A 85 -4.91 1.80 0.54
CA PHE A 85 -4.18 0.54 0.63
C PHE A 85 -4.75 -0.51 -0.30
N THR A 86 -3.90 -1.44 -0.70
CA THR A 86 -4.27 -2.59 -1.52
C THR A 86 -4.56 -3.80 -0.64
N ASP A 87 -5.60 -4.56 -1.01
CA ASP A 87 -5.99 -5.81 -0.34
C ASP A 87 -6.14 -6.94 -1.35
N PRO A 88 -5.03 -7.53 -1.82
CA PRO A 88 -5.04 -8.65 -2.75
C PRO A 88 -5.44 -9.96 -2.08
N ALA A 89 -6.05 -10.87 -2.85
CA ALA A 89 -6.28 -12.25 -2.46
C ALA A 89 -5.22 -13.16 -3.11
N PHE A 90 -3.98 -13.13 -2.63
CA PHE A 90 -2.94 -14.08 -3.07
C PHE A 90 -3.23 -15.52 -2.67
N ARG A 91 -4.16 -15.73 -1.76
CA ARG A 91 -4.73 -17.00 -1.30
C ARG A 91 -6.20 -16.75 -0.95
N GLU A 92 -6.95 -17.81 -0.75
CA GLU A 92 -8.33 -17.69 -0.26
C GLU A 92 -8.39 -16.83 1.01
N GLY A 93 -9.21 -15.81 0.99
CA GLY A 93 -9.35 -14.80 2.04
C GLY A 93 -10.81 -14.68 2.52
N PRO A 94 -11.06 -13.89 3.55
CA PRO A 94 -12.40 -13.68 4.11
C PRO A 94 -13.28 -12.78 3.22
N GLN A 95 -12.69 -11.95 2.36
CA GLN A 95 -13.43 -11.14 1.39
C GLN A 95 -13.64 -11.93 0.09
N ASP A 96 -14.83 -11.83 -0.48
CA ASP A 96 -15.14 -12.42 -1.79
C ASP A 96 -14.45 -11.68 -2.95
N HIS A 97 -13.89 -10.52 -2.67
CA HIS A 97 -13.29 -9.61 -3.65
C HIS A 97 -11.94 -9.09 -3.20
N GLU A 98 -11.07 -8.89 -4.17
CA GLU A 98 -9.86 -8.09 -4.04
C GLU A 98 -10.22 -6.61 -4.21
N GLY A 99 -9.38 -5.70 -3.71
CA GLY A 99 -9.66 -4.29 -3.93
C GLY A 99 -8.59 -3.33 -3.47
N VAL A 100 -8.81 -2.08 -3.86
CA VAL A 100 -8.14 -0.93 -3.27
C VAL A 100 -9.14 -0.20 -2.40
N TYR A 101 -8.73 0.12 -1.19
CA TYR A 101 -9.56 0.79 -0.20
C TYR A 101 -9.00 2.16 0.15
N HIS A 102 -9.90 3.07 0.48
CA HIS A 102 -9.60 4.37 1.05
C HIS A 102 -10.20 4.47 2.45
N VAL A 103 -9.40 4.90 3.41
CA VAL A 103 -9.87 5.28 4.74
C VAL A 103 -9.70 6.77 4.86
N ASP A 104 -10.78 7.48 5.12
CA ASP A 104 -10.75 8.93 5.30
C ASP A 104 -10.22 9.36 6.69
N ASP A 105 -10.11 10.66 6.93
CA ASP A 105 -9.66 11.24 8.20
C ASP A 105 -10.61 10.95 9.39
N LYS A 106 -11.85 10.51 9.10
CA LYS A 106 -12.85 10.11 10.10
C LYS A 106 -12.87 8.62 10.36
N GLY A 107 -12.06 7.84 9.61
CA GLY A 107 -11.98 6.38 9.71
C GLY A 107 -13.06 5.65 8.90
N VAL A 108 -13.74 6.36 7.96
CA VAL A 108 -14.70 5.70 7.07
C VAL A 108 -13.95 4.95 5.98
N VAL A 109 -14.21 3.65 5.86
CA VAL A 109 -13.60 2.78 4.85
C VAL A 109 -14.50 2.72 3.61
N THR A 110 -13.92 2.93 2.45
CA THR A 110 -14.58 2.82 1.15
C THR A 110 -13.73 1.96 0.23
N ARG A 111 -14.32 0.99 -0.47
CA ARG A 111 -13.67 0.29 -1.57
C ARG A 111 -13.73 1.18 -2.81
N VAL A 112 -12.58 1.61 -3.32
CA VAL A 112 -12.48 2.59 -4.41
C VAL A 112 -12.09 1.96 -5.76
N ILE A 113 -11.55 0.73 -5.75
CA ILE A 113 -11.31 -0.09 -6.94
C ILE A 113 -11.65 -1.54 -6.59
N ASP A 114 -12.42 -2.22 -7.44
CA ASP A 114 -12.88 -3.60 -7.25
C ASP A 114 -12.74 -4.47 -8.50
N ASP A 115 -12.14 -3.94 -9.56
CA ASP A 115 -11.99 -4.58 -10.87
C ASP A 115 -10.53 -4.88 -11.26
N LEU A 116 -9.56 -4.64 -10.35
CA LEU A 116 -8.15 -4.96 -10.57
C LEU A 116 -7.77 -6.30 -9.93
N PRO A 117 -7.21 -7.25 -10.71
CA PRO A 117 -6.76 -8.53 -10.16
C PRO A 117 -5.47 -8.35 -9.34
N ARG A 118 -5.50 -8.80 -8.11
CA ARG A 118 -4.37 -8.80 -7.17
C ARG A 118 -3.65 -7.44 -7.10
N PRO A 119 -4.34 -6.35 -6.66
CA PRO A 119 -3.70 -5.05 -6.52
C PRO A 119 -2.54 -5.15 -5.53
N ASN A 120 -1.37 -4.62 -5.91
CA ASN A 120 -0.12 -4.71 -5.15
C ASN A 120 0.41 -3.30 -4.87
N GLY A 121 1.48 -2.86 -5.53
CA GLY A 121 2.05 -1.54 -5.32
C GLY A 121 1.05 -0.41 -5.54
N ILE A 122 1.05 0.59 -4.67
CA ILE A 122 0.16 1.75 -4.70
C ILE A 122 0.94 3.02 -4.38
N LEU A 123 0.67 4.11 -5.10
CA LEU A 123 1.40 5.36 -4.95
C LEU A 123 0.54 6.55 -5.39
N LEU A 124 0.69 7.68 -4.72
CA LEU A 124 0.17 8.98 -5.19
C LEU A 124 1.22 9.74 -6.00
N SER A 125 0.77 10.46 -7.02
CA SER A 125 1.62 11.44 -7.70
C SER A 125 2.08 12.53 -6.73
N PRO A 126 3.20 13.26 -7.01
CA PRO A 126 3.70 14.32 -6.12
C PRO A 126 2.67 15.41 -5.80
N ASP A 127 1.76 15.69 -6.73
CA ASP A 127 0.66 16.64 -6.55
C ASP A 127 -0.60 16.02 -5.91
N SER A 128 -0.56 14.72 -5.58
CA SER A 128 -1.64 13.92 -4.98
C SER A 128 -2.94 13.87 -5.81
N LYS A 129 -2.88 14.18 -7.11
CA LYS A 129 -4.05 14.16 -8.00
C LYS A 129 -4.23 12.87 -8.79
N THR A 130 -3.25 11.98 -8.74
CA THR A 130 -3.29 10.70 -9.43
C THR A 130 -2.87 9.58 -8.47
N LEU A 131 -3.70 8.55 -8.37
CA LEU A 131 -3.34 7.31 -7.71
C LEU A 131 -2.85 6.31 -8.75
N TYR A 132 -1.64 5.81 -8.58
CA TYR A 132 -1.08 4.73 -9.39
C TYR A 132 -1.25 3.40 -8.66
N VAL A 133 -1.61 2.35 -9.40
CA VAL A 133 -1.77 1.00 -8.87
C VAL A 133 -1.13 -0.03 -9.80
N LEU A 134 -0.40 -0.97 -9.23
CA LEU A 134 0.19 -2.12 -9.91
C LEU A 134 -0.64 -3.37 -9.61
N PRO A 135 -1.39 -3.93 -10.57
CA PRO A 135 -2.01 -5.24 -10.39
C PRO A 135 -0.97 -6.35 -10.65
N SER A 136 -0.74 -7.25 -9.68
CA SER A 136 0.11 -8.43 -9.89
C SER A 136 -0.48 -9.43 -10.88
N GLY A 137 -1.77 -9.32 -11.18
CA GLY A 137 -2.44 -10.15 -12.18
C GLY A 137 -2.17 -9.75 -13.63
N ASN A 138 -1.75 -8.51 -13.87
CA ASN A 138 -1.49 -7.94 -15.20
C ASN A 138 -0.22 -7.09 -15.19
N PRO A 139 0.62 -7.15 -16.25
CA PRO A 139 1.85 -6.37 -16.34
C PRO A 139 1.56 -4.94 -16.82
N VAL A 140 0.90 -4.15 -16.01
CA VAL A 140 0.52 -2.76 -16.34
C VAL A 140 0.70 -1.84 -15.13
N VAL A 141 0.77 -0.55 -15.40
CA VAL A 141 0.55 0.52 -14.41
C VAL A 141 -0.77 1.18 -14.72
N MET A 142 -1.67 1.19 -13.76
CA MET A 142 -2.96 1.89 -13.85
C MET A 142 -2.88 3.25 -13.15
N ALA A 143 -3.58 4.24 -13.68
CA ALA A 143 -3.65 5.59 -13.13
C ALA A 143 -5.10 6.02 -12.97
N TYR A 144 -5.45 6.52 -11.79
CA TYR A 144 -6.78 6.96 -11.41
C TYR A 144 -6.74 8.42 -10.95
N PRO A 145 -7.54 9.32 -11.53
CA PRO A 145 -7.67 10.68 -11.01
C PRO A 145 -8.24 10.67 -9.59
N VAL A 146 -7.63 11.41 -8.68
CA VAL A 146 -8.12 11.55 -7.30
C VAL A 146 -8.99 12.80 -7.22
N THR A 147 -10.21 12.65 -6.70
CA THR A 147 -11.12 13.77 -6.43
C THR A 147 -10.85 14.41 -5.07
N SER A 148 -11.42 15.58 -4.82
CA SER A 148 -11.25 16.28 -3.54
C SER A 148 -11.79 15.53 -2.32
N SER A 149 -12.67 14.53 -2.53
CA SER A 149 -13.21 13.67 -1.46
C SER A 149 -12.44 12.38 -1.25
N GLY A 150 -11.30 12.18 -1.96
CA GLY A 150 -10.55 10.94 -1.94
C GLY A 150 -11.19 9.80 -2.76
N GLN A 151 -12.29 10.08 -3.46
CA GLN A 151 -12.85 9.15 -4.44
C GLN A 151 -12.03 9.17 -5.72
N LEU A 152 -12.09 8.09 -6.49
CA LEU A 152 -11.35 7.96 -7.74
C LEU A 152 -12.25 8.21 -8.95
N GLY A 153 -11.71 8.87 -9.96
CA GLY A 153 -12.30 8.91 -11.29
C GLY A 153 -12.00 7.64 -12.09
N GLN A 154 -12.46 7.60 -13.33
CA GLN A 154 -12.24 6.46 -14.21
C GLN A 154 -10.74 6.18 -14.40
N GLY A 155 -10.34 4.95 -14.14
CA GLY A 155 -8.97 4.47 -14.33
C GLY A 155 -8.58 4.40 -15.80
N ARG A 156 -7.30 4.61 -16.06
CA ARG A 156 -6.72 4.45 -17.40
C ARG A 156 -5.40 3.70 -17.33
N LEU A 157 -5.09 3.00 -18.39
CA LEU A 157 -3.75 2.44 -18.57
C LEU A 157 -2.73 3.59 -18.68
N LEU A 158 -1.72 3.59 -17.81
CA LEU A 158 -0.60 4.51 -17.91
C LEU A 158 0.52 3.91 -18.75
N ALA A 159 0.93 2.70 -18.44
CA ALA A 159 1.99 2.00 -19.17
C ALA A 159 1.77 0.49 -19.15
N ALA A 160 2.20 -0.19 -20.21
CA ALA A 160 2.39 -1.64 -20.22
C ALA A 160 3.83 -1.95 -19.76
N LEU A 161 3.95 -3.01 -18.97
CA LEU A 161 5.22 -3.52 -18.44
C LEU A 161 5.57 -4.84 -19.13
N GLU A 162 6.85 -5.22 -19.10
CA GLU A 162 7.26 -6.52 -19.61
C GLU A 162 6.79 -7.67 -18.68
N ARG A 163 6.85 -7.44 -17.39
CA ARG A 163 6.36 -8.33 -16.32
C ARG A 163 5.61 -7.53 -15.28
N SER A 164 4.79 -8.20 -14.49
CA SER A 164 4.07 -7.57 -13.39
C SER A 164 5.03 -6.88 -12.43
N GLY A 165 4.66 -5.66 -12.04
CA GLY A 165 5.35 -4.92 -10.98
C GLY A 165 4.97 -5.42 -9.60
N ASP A 166 5.79 -5.05 -8.60
CA ASP A 166 5.54 -5.32 -7.18
C ASP A 166 5.33 -3.99 -6.44
N GLY A 167 6.38 -3.22 -6.22
CA GLY A 167 6.32 -1.91 -5.63
C GLY A 167 6.76 -0.80 -6.58
N MET A 168 6.47 0.45 -6.23
CA MET A 168 6.88 1.62 -7.01
C MET A 168 7.16 2.83 -6.13
N THR A 169 7.95 3.74 -6.70
CA THR A 169 8.16 5.08 -6.14
C THR A 169 8.19 6.12 -7.25
N VAL A 170 8.15 7.39 -6.88
CA VAL A 170 8.15 8.52 -7.83
C VAL A 170 9.17 9.55 -7.39
N ASP A 171 9.88 10.14 -8.33
CA ASP A 171 10.74 11.29 -8.06
C ASP A 171 9.98 12.63 -8.15
N GLU A 172 10.65 13.73 -7.80
CA GLU A 172 10.09 15.08 -7.84
C GLU A 172 9.70 15.55 -9.25
N LYS A 173 10.23 14.90 -10.29
CA LYS A 173 9.92 15.20 -11.70
C LYS A 173 8.74 14.38 -12.23
N GLY A 174 8.25 13.42 -11.43
CA GLY A 174 7.14 12.55 -11.79
C GLY A 174 7.56 11.27 -12.51
N HIS A 175 8.85 10.93 -12.59
CA HIS A 175 9.28 9.63 -13.11
C HIS A 175 8.91 8.54 -12.12
N LEU A 176 8.22 7.50 -12.60
CA LEU A 176 7.87 6.33 -11.81
C LEU A 176 8.97 5.26 -11.92
N TYR A 177 9.41 4.77 -10.79
CA TYR A 177 10.36 3.66 -10.66
C TYR A 177 9.59 2.43 -10.20
N VAL A 178 9.44 1.44 -11.07
CA VAL A 178 8.63 0.24 -10.82
C VAL A 178 9.53 -0.97 -10.71
N THR A 179 9.46 -1.68 -9.59
CA THR A 179 10.20 -2.93 -9.40
C THR A 179 9.53 -4.06 -10.18
N GLN A 180 10.33 -4.85 -10.89
CA GLN A 180 9.91 -6.07 -11.59
C GLN A 180 10.72 -7.26 -11.08
N PRO A 181 10.29 -7.92 -9.98
CA PRO A 181 11.09 -8.95 -9.30
C PRO A 181 11.47 -10.11 -10.20
N SER A 182 10.59 -10.53 -11.12
CA SER A 182 10.86 -11.63 -12.07
C SER A 182 11.95 -11.31 -13.10
N LEU A 183 12.28 -10.01 -13.29
CA LEU A 183 13.38 -9.55 -14.14
C LEU A 183 14.60 -9.10 -13.32
N SER A 184 14.51 -9.16 -11.98
CA SER A 184 15.53 -8.64 -11.06
C SER A 184 15.91 -7.18 -11.39
N GLY A 185 14.93 -6.36 -11.77
CA GLY A 185 15.16 -5.03 -12.30
C GLY A 185 14.13 -3.99 -11.86
N VAL A 186 14.44 -2.75 -12.20
CA VAL A 186 13.55 -1.59 -12.05
C VAL A 186 13.39 -0.94 -13.42
N VAL A 187 12.15 -0.66 -13.81
CA VAL A 187 11.83 0.14 -14.99
C VAL A 187 11.50 1.56 -14.57
N VAL A 188 11.90 2.53 -15.39
CA VAL A 188 11.60 3.96 -15.20
C VAL A 188 10.64 4.41 -16.30
N LEU A 189 9.54 5.05 -15.91
CA LEU A 189 8.47 5.55 -16.77
C LEU A 189 8.36 7.07 -16.66
#